data_79898be189a97af67be90eccd0fedbdf
#
_entry.id   79898be189a97af67be90eccd0fedbdf
#
_cell.length_a   1.000
_cell.length_b   1.000
_cell.length_c   1.000
_cell.angle_alpha   90.00
_cell.angle_beta   90.00
_cell.angle_gamma   90.00
#
_symmetry.space_group_name_H-M   'P 1'
#
loop_
_entity.id
_entity.type
_entity.pdbx_description
1 polymer ?
#
loop_
_entity_poly.entity_id
_entity_poly.type
_entity_poly.pdbx_seq_one_letter_code
_entity_poly.pdbx_strand_id
1 'polypeptide(L)'
;MKTVAFTTLGCRVNQYDTDAMKGLFLQNNYEAVDFDEKADIYVINTCSVTNMGEKKSRQLIRKAKRQNEDAYVIVTGCYAQLDPDAIAAIDGVNLVIGTNNRSKIVELVEQLESTERQINAVRDIMKESNFEEMPLFGNESDKARAFMKIQEGCNNYCSFCIIPYTRGKLKSRKIEDIVEEAKRLVDHGFHEIVLTGIHLGNYGVELPGRPTLANVVKALLEIPELYRIRFGSIESVEVSDELVELMATDKRVCPNLHLPLQAGSDHVLTLMRRHYTLQEYKELIAKLRSRIKDLSITTDIIAGFPQETDEDFEETLNTVREIGFTHIHAFPYSIREGTPAATMPNQVPEAVKKTRVALLNGLSQAGYEAYAKSRIGKPGEILIEKEENGYYMGLTNEYVNGKVKSDGAHNIGDLIGGIVVGLEDNYLIIE
;
A
#
# COMPACT_ATOMS: atom_id res chain seq x y z
N MET A 1 4.56 -32.34 7.98
CA MET A 1 4.72 -30.90 8.21
C MET A 1 3.31 -30.31 8.16
N LYS A 2 2.95 -29.41 9.08
CA LYS A 2 1.63 -28.75 9.02
C LYS A 2 1.63 -27.71 7.93
N THR A 3 0.50 -27.56 7.25
CA THR A 3 0.33 -26.62 6.15
C THR A 3 -0.39 -25.35 6.60
N VAL A 4 0.03 -24.20 6.05
CA VAL A 4 -0.60 -22.91 6.33
C VAL A 4 -0.87 -22.18 5.01
N ALA A 5 -2.08 -21.63 4.88
CA ALA A 5 -2.50 -20.84 3.72
C ALA A 5 -2.83 -19.41 4.13
N PHE A 6 -2.44 -18.43 3.30
CA PHE A 6 -2.61 -17.01 3.57
C PHE A 6 -3.47 -16.34 2.52
N THR A 7 -4.27 -15.37 2.95
CA THR A 7 -4.92 -14.42 2.04
C THR A 7 -4.94 -13.03 2.63
N THR A 8 -4.76 -12.03 1.76
CA THR A 8 -4.65 -10.62 2.15
C THR A 8 -5.71 -9.79 1.48
N LEU A 9 -6.38 -8.95 2.26
CA LEU A 9 -7.23 -7.88 1.77
C LEU A 9 -6.64 -6.53 2.17
N GLY A 10 -6.83 -5.51 1.33
CA GLY A 10 -6.48 -4.13 1.64
C GLY A 10 -5.21 -3.61 0.99
N CYS A 11 -4.37 -2.94 1.76
CA CYS A 11 -3.25 -2.14 1.27
C CYS A 11 -1.90 -2.90 1.29
N ARG A 12 -0.85 -2.22 0.81
CA ARG A 12 0.53 -2.75 0.81
C ARG A 12 1.07 -3.03 2.22
N VAL A 13 0.62 -2.27 3.23
CA VAL A 13 0.96 -2.54 4.64
C VAL A 13 0.39 -3.88 5.08
N ASN A 14 -0.87 -4.21 4.73
CA ASN A 14 -1.43 -5.54 4.99
C ASN A 14 -0.67 -6.64 4.24
N GLN A 15 -0.21 -6.36 3.03
CA GLN A 15 0.58 -7.33 2.27
C GLN A 15 1.92 -7.63 2.97
N TYR A 16 2.65 -6.57 3.38
CA TYR A 16 3.86 -6.75 4.19
C TYR A 16 3.57 -7.56 5.46
N ASP A 17 2.52 -7.19 6.19
CA ASP A 17 2.15 -7.89 7.42
C ASP A 17 1.89 -9.39 7.17
N THR A 18 1.27 -9.74 6.03
CA THR A 18 1.01 -11.13 5.66
C THR A 18 2.30 -11.86 5.27
N ASP A 19 3.15 -11.23 4.45
CA ASP A 19 4.43 -11.81 4.03
C ASP A 19 5.31 -12.06 5.27
N ALA A 20 5.37 -11.11 6.21
CA ALA A 20 6.11 -11.27 7.47
C ALA A 20 5.55 -12.40 8.36
N MET A 21 4.23 -12.51 8.52
CA MET A 21 3.62 -13.64 9.23
C MET A 21 3.92 -14.98 8.56
N LYS A 22 3.86 -15.03 7.22
CA LYS A 22 4.24 -16.23 6.44
C LYS A 22 5.68 -16.63 6.73
N GLY A 23 6.61 -15.66 6.77
CA GLY A 23 8.01 -15.90 7.15
C GLY A 23 8.14 -16.53 8.52
N LEU A 24 7.38 -16.06 9.54
CA LEU A 24 7.39 -16.65 10.88
C LEU A 24 6.95 -18.11 10.87
N PHE A 25 5.91 -18.47 10.09
CA PHE A 25 5.49 -19.88 9.97
C PHE A 25 6.56 -20.74 9.28
N LEU A 26 7.15 -20.25 8.18
CA LEU A 26 8.22 -20.96 7.46
C LEU A 26 9.43 -21.24 8.37
N GLN A 27 9.83 -20.26 9.20
CA GLN A 27 10.91 -20.41 10.19
C GLN A 27 10.59 -21.42 11.29
N ASN A 28 9.31 -21.71 11.53
CA ASN A 28 8.83 -22.68 12.53
C ASN A 28 8.38 -24.01 11.90
N ASN A 29 8.94 -24.39 10.75
CA ASN A 29 8.72 -25.66 10.08
C ASN A 29 7.26 -25.91 9.63
N TYR A 30 6.52 -24.87 9.26
CA TYR A 30 5.27 -25.00 8.52
C TYR A 30 5.54 -24.92 7.02
N GLU A 31 4.68 -25.51 6.24
CA GLU A 31 4.69 -25.42 4.77
C GLU A 31 3.59 -24.46 4.29
N ALA A 32 3.97 -23.44 3.51
CA ALA A 32 3.01 -22.54 2.91
C ALA A 32 2.40 -23.12 1.63
N VAL A 33 1.07 -23.16 1.57
CA VAL A 33 0.32 -23.64 0.40
C VAL A 33 -0.60 -22.54 -0.12
N ASP A 34 -1.15 -22.72 -1.32
CA ASP A 34 -2.12 -21.79 -1.89
C ASP A 34 -3.40 -21.73 -1.04
N PHE A 35 -4.03 -20.53 -0.96
CA PHE A 35 -5.26 -20.35 -0.19
C PHE A 35 -6.43 -21.19 -0.72
N ASP A 36 -6.38 -21.62 -1.96
CA ASP A 36 -7.39 -22.47 -2.59
C ASP A 36 -7.12 -23.98 -2.40
N GLU A 37 -6.01 -24.34 -1.79
CA GLU A 37 -5.67 -25.71 -1.40
C GLU A 37 -6.19 -26.03 0.01
N LYS A 38 -6.23 -27.35 0.33
CA LYS A 38 -6.55 -27.81 1.68
C LYS A 38 -5.35 -27.57 2.60
N ALA A 39 -5.52 -26.77 3.63
CA ALA A 39 -4.51 -26.45 4.64
C ALA A 39 -4.99 -26.78 6.06
N ASP A 40 -4.02 -27.01 6.98
CA ASP A 40 -4.31 -27.21 8.40
C ASP A 40 -4.65 -25.88 9.11
N ILE A 41 -4.10 -24.77 8.57
CA ILE A 41 -4.28 -23.42 9.11
C ILE A 41 -4.56 -22.45 7.96
N TYR A 42 -5.57 -21.60 8.13
CA TYR A 42 -5.84 -20.47 7.23
C TYR A 42 -5.68 -19.14 7.97
N VAL A 43 -4.82 -18.26 7.47
CA VAL A 43 -4.61 -16.91 7.99
C VAL A 43 -5.22 -15.88 7.02
N ILE A 44 -6.19 -15.12 7.51
CA ILE A 44 -6.93 -14.13 6.72
C ILE A 44 -6.64 -12.74 7.27
N ASN A 45 -5.85 -11.96 6.53
CA ASN A 45 -5.53 -10.57 6.86
C ASN A 45 -6.59 -9.66 6.28
N THR A 46 -7.38 -9.04 7.14
CA THR A 46 -8.63 -8.35 6.80
C THR A 46 -8.46 -6.83 6.62
N CYS A 47 -9.39 -6.24 5.87
CA CYS A 47 -9.44 -4.80 5.62
C CYS A 47 -10.77 -4.20 6.10
N SER A 48 -10.70 -2.98 6.68
CA SER A 48 -11.86 -2.21 7.14
C SER A 48 -12.04 -0.87 6.41
N VAL A 49 -11.24 -0.59 5.36
CA VAL A 49 -11.31 0.71 4.66
C VAL A 49 -12.63 0.90 3.90
N THR A 50 -13.24 -0.19 3.43
CA THR A 50 -14.54 -0.16 2.74
C THR A 50 -15.47 -1.26 3.25
N ASN A 51 -16.79 -1.02 3.17
CA ASN A 51 -17.81 -2.06 3.49
C ASN A 51 -17.65 -3.32 2.63
N MET A 52 -17.16 -3.16 1.39
CA MET A 52 -16.87 -4.27 0.50
C MET A 52 -15.71 -5.13 1.04
N GLY A 53 -14.68 -4.51 1.63
CA GLY A 53 -13.56 -5.21 2.27
C GLY A 53 -14.02 -6.11 3.42
N GLU A 54 -14.91 -5.62 4.29
CA GLU A 54 -15.48 -6.43 5.37
C GLU A 54 -16.33 -7.58 4.85
N LYS A 55 -17.21 -7.33 3.86
CA LYS A 55 -18.02 -8.39 3.23
C LYS A 55 -17.14 -9.48 2.63
N LYS A 56 -16.07 -9.09 1.94
CA LYS A 56 -15.12 -10.04 1.33
C LYS A 56 -14.35 -10.81 2.41
N SER A 57 -13.97 -10.17 3.52
CA SER A 57 -13.36 -10.84 4.67
C SER A 57 -14.23 -11.98 5.18
N ARG A 58 -15.51 -11.71 5.44
CA ARG A 58 -16.48 -12.76 5.88
C ARG A 58 -16.64 -13.89 4.87
N GLN A 59 -16.59 -13.59 3.56
CA GLN A 59 -16.66 -14.61 2.50
C GLN A 59 -15.43 -15.53 2.53
N LEU A 60 -14.23 -14.98 2.72
CA LEU A 60 -12.99 -15.75 2.78
C LEU A 60 -12.93 -16.64 4.03
N ILE A 61 -13.38 -16.17 5.19
CA ILE A 61 -13.47 -16.97 6.41
C ILE A 61 -14.34 -18.21 6.16
N ARG A 62 -15.54 -18.02 5.59
CA ARG A 62 -16.43 -19.13 5.26
C ARG A 62 -15.85 -20.06 4.18
N LYS A 63 -15.08 -19.52 3.25
CA LYS A 63 -14.39 -20.32 2.23
C LYS A 63 -13.35 -21.24 2.88
N ALA A 64 -12.51 -20.74 3.76
CA ALA A 64 -11.51 -21.52 4.47
C ALA A 64 -12.13 -22.75 5.18
N LYS A 65 -13.23 -22.54 5.92
CA LYS A 65 -13.93 -23.66 6.59
C LYS A 65 -14.56 -24.67 5.64
N ARG A 66 -15.01 -24.25 4.46
CA ARG A 66 -15.51 -25.20 3.43
C ARG A 66 -14.39 -26.02 2.80
N GLN A 67 -13.17 -25.50 2.72
CA GLN A 67 -12.02 -26.22 2.15
C GLN A 67 -11.49 -27.29 3.12
N ASN A 68 -11.48 -26.99 4.42
CA ASN A 68 -11.15 -27.93 5.48
C ASN A 68 -11.92 -27.61 6.76
N GLU A 69 -12.88 -28.44 7.12
CA GLU A 69 -13.70 -28.25 8.31
C GLU A 69 -12.89 -28.36 9.62
N ASP A 70 -11.80 -29.14 9.59
CA ASP A 70 -10.90 -29.35 10.73
C ASP A 70 -9.83 -28.26 10.87
N ALA A 71 -9.67 -27.37 9.88
CA ALA A 71 -8.62 -26.35 9.90
C ALA A 71 -8.86 -25.30 10.98
N TYR A 72 -7.75 -24.79 11.53
CA TYR A 72 -7.76 -23.59 12.34
C TYR A 72 -7.85 -22.36 11.45
N VAL A 73 -8.85 -21.50 11.69
CA VAL A 73 -9.03 -20.23 10.97
C VAL A 73 -8.64 -19.07 11.87
N ILE A 74 -7.61 -18.36 11.42
CA ILE A 74 -7.01 -17.19 12.09
C ILE A 74 -7.39 -15.95 11.32
N VAL A 75 -7.95 -14.96 12.01
CA VAL A 75 -8.35 -13.69 11.41
C VAL A 75 -7.56 -12.56 12.05
N THR A 76 -6.92 -11.75 11.21
CA THR A 76 -6.12 -10.59 11.64
C THR A 76 -6.41 -9.35 10.79
N GLY A 77 -5.78 -8.24 11.09
CA GLY A 77 -5.86 -7.02 10.29
C GLY A 77 -6.87 -5.99 10.79
N CYS A 78 -7.14 -4.99 9.94
CA CYS A 78 -7.89 -3.80 10.36
C CYS A 78 -9.34 -4.10 10.78
N TYR A 79 -10.03 -5.04 10.12
CA TYR A 79 -11.40 -5.39 10.52
C TYR A 79 -11.40 -6.19 11.84
N ALA A 80 -10.46 -7.11 12.02
CA ALA A 80 -10.32 -7.83 13.28
C ALA A 80 -9.97 -6.90 14.46
N GLN A 81 -9.20 -5.83 14.21
CA GLN A 81 -8.89 -4.81 15.22
C GLN A 81 -10.11 -3.96 15.58
N LEU A 82 -10.94 -3.61 14.58
CA LEU A 82 -12.07 -2.70 14.75
C LEU A 82 -13.23 -3.37 15.48
N ASP A 83 -13.55 -4.61 15.13
CA ASP A 83 -14.71 -5.35 15.65
C ASP A 83 -14.33 -6.83 15.90
N PRO A 84 -13.50 -7.07 16.94
CA PRO A 84 -13.02 -8.42 17.25
C PRO A 84 -14.15 -9.37 17.65
N ASP A 85 -15.19 -8.88 18.31
CA ASP A 85 -16.31 -9.69 18.78
C ASP A 85 -17.19 -10.17 17.62
N ALA A 86 -17.44 -9.28 16.64
CA ALA A 86 -18.16 -9.68 15.43
C ALA A 86 -17.38 -10.70 14.60
N ILE A 87 -16.04 -10.61 14.57
CA ILE A 87 -15.19 -11.61 13.91
C ILE A 87 -15.19 -12.93 14.69
N ALA A 88 -15.04 -12.89 16.01
CA ALA A 88 -15.05 -14.08 16.86
C ALA A 88 -16.39 -14.82 16.80
N ALA A 89 -17.49 -14.10 16.59
CA ALA A 89 -18.82 -14.69 16.45
C ALA A 89 -19.08 -15.40 15.10
N ILE A 90 -18.16 -15.26 14.12
CA ILE A 90 -18.26 -15.98 12.84
C ILE A 90 -17.90 -17.44 13.09
N ASP A 91 -18.84 -18.33 12.73
CA ASP A 91 -18.64 -19.77 12.87
C ASP A 91 -17.36 -20.25 12.18
N GLY A 92 -16.56 -21.02 12.91
CA GLY A 92 -15.30 -21.57 12.45
C GLY A 92 -14.07 -20.68 12.65
N VAL A 93 -14.20 -19.45 13.17
CA VAL A 93 -13.03 -18.65 13.59
C VAL A 93 -12.49 -19.20 14.91
N ASN A 94 -11.19 -19.48 14.95
CA ASN A 94 -10.53 -20.07 16.13
C ASN A 94 -9.62 -19.06 16.85
N LEU A 95 -9.00 -18.11 16.09
CA LEU A 95 -8.11 -17.10 16.66
C LEU A 95 -8.34 -15.75 15.99
N VAL A 96 -8.49 -14.70 16.81
CA VAL A 96 -8.59 -13.31 16.35
C VAL A 96 -7.38 -12.54 16.87
N ILE A 97 -6.62 -11.92 15.95
CA ILE A 97 -5.47 -11.05 16.25
C ILE A 97 -5.75 -9.69 15.61
N GLY A 98 -5.46 -8.61 16.30
CA GLY A 98 -5.62 -7.25 15.74
C GLY A 98 -4.54 -6.88 14.74
N THR A 99 -4.21 -5.59 14.72
CA THR A 99 -3.11 -5.02 13.93
C THR A 99 -1.79 -4.93 14.72
N ASN A 100 -1.77 -5.47 15.92
CA ASN A 100 -0.61 -5.64 16.78
C ASN A 100 -0.61 -7.06 17.34
N ASN A 101 0.52 -7.50 17.92
CA ASN A 101 0.71 -8.84 18.49
C ASN A 101 0.78 -9.98 17.44
N ARG A 102 0.99 -9.65 16.16
CA ARG A 102 1.11 -10.61 15.05
C ARG A 102 2.46 -11.33 15.06
N SER A 103 3.49 -10.70 15.61
CA SER A 103 4.81 -11.33 15.87
C SER A 103 4.71 -12.60 16.70
N LYS A 104 3.62 -12.76 17.47
CA LYS A 104 3.34 -13.93 18.31
C LYS A 104 2.37 -14.92 17.68
N ILE A 105 2.10 -14.81 16.37
CA ILE A 105 1.07 -15.63 15.72
C ILE A 105 1.32 -17.12 15.86
N VAL A 106 2.57 -17.57 15.76
CA VAL A 106 2.93 -19.00 15.90
C VAL A 106 2.70 -19.47 17.34
N GLU A 107 3.15 -18.72 18.36
CA GLU A 107 2.91 -19.02 19.77
C GLU A 107 1.40 -19.12 20.09
N LEU A 108 0.59 -18.20 19.52
CA LEU A 108 -0.86 -18.19 19.70
C LEU A 108 -1.53 -19.40 19.04
N VAL A 109 -0.99 -19.88 17.90
CA VAL A 109 -1.46 -21.10 17.24
C VAL A 109 -1.14 -22.32 18.09
N GLU A 110 0.07 -22.43 18.63
CA GLU A 110 0.44 -23.54 19.54
C GLU A 110 -0.44 -23.54 20.81
N GLN A 111 -0.73 -22.37 21.36
CA GLN A 111 -1.67 -22.23 22.47
C GLN A 111 -3.09 -22.67 22.09
N LEU A 112 -3.56 -22.28 20.89
CA LEU A 112 -4.87 -22.68 20.37
C LEU A 112 -4.97 -24.21 20.24
N GLU A 113 -3.94 -24.85 19.67
CA GLU A 113 -3.88 -26.30 19.50
C GLU A 113 -3.87 -27.06 20.85
N SER A 114 -3.20 -26.50 21.87
CA SER A 114 -3.12 -27.13 23.18
C SER A 114 -4.40 -27.01 24.02
N THR A 115 -5.16 -25.94 23.80
CA THR A 115 -6.37 -25.64 24.59
C THR A 115 -7.66 -26.01 23.90
N GLU A 116 -7.66 -26.12 22.56
CA GLU A 116 -8.83 -26.30 21.69
C GLU A 116 -9.95 -25.25 21.95
N ARG A 117 -9.57 -24.07 22.46
CA ARG A 117 -10.49 -22.98 22.78
C ARG A 117 -10.23 -21.79 21.89
N GLN A 118 -11.30 -21.16 21.40
CA GLN A 118 -11.19 -19.91 20.65
C GLN A 118 -10.42 -18.87 21.48
N ILE A 119 -9.48 -18.17 20.81
CA ILE A 119 -8.67 -17.13 21.43
C ILE A 119 -8.98 -15.78 20.75
N ASN A 120 -9.25 -14.75 21.56
CA ASN A 120 -9.25 -13.36 21.14
C ASN A 120 -8.01 -12.68 21.75
N ALA A 121 -6.99 -12.42 20.89
CA ALA A 121 -5.71 -11.84 21.27
C ALA A 121 -5.59 -10.36 20.84
N VAL A 122 -6.71 -9.71 20.51
CA VAL A 122 -6.75 -8.30 20.11
C VAL A 122 -6.42 -7.41 21.31
N ARG A 123 -5.53 -6.44 21.08
CA ARG A 123 -5.12 -5.46 22.08
C ARG A 123 -5.70 -4.08 21.76
N ASP A 124 -5.79 -3.24 22.78
CA ASP A 124 -6.15 -1.82 22.60
C ASP A 124 -5.00 -1.09 21.87
N ILE A 125 -5.16 -0.91 20.55
CA ILE A 125 -4.13 -0.34 19.68
C ILE A 125 -3.74 1.10 20.06
N MET A 126 -4.61 1.83 20.79
CA MET A 126 -4.34 3.19 21.23
C MET A 126 -3.33 3.25 22.38
N LYS A 127 -3.11 2.14 23.07
CA LYS A 127 -2.10 1.99 24.14
C LYS A 127 -0.76 1.47 23.64
N GLU A 128 -0.72 0.98 22.41
CA GLU A 128 0.50 0.44 21.82
C GLU A 128 1.35 1.58 21.24
N SER A 129 2.55 1.79 21.79
CA SER A 129 3.44 2.89 21.41
C SER A 129 4.67 2.45 20.61
N ASN A 130 4.99 1.16 20.60
CA ASN A 130 6.16 0.65 19.91
C ASN A 130 5.80 0.10 18.52
N PHE A 131 6.72 0.25 17.58
CA PHE A 131 6.63 -0.46 16.30
C PHE A 131 6.74 -1.96 16.54
N GLU A 132 5.88 -2.76 15.93
CA GLU A 132 5.93 -4.22 16.00
C GLU A 132 6.91 -4.76 14.95
N GLU A 133 8.05 -5.26 15.40
CA GLU A 133 9.04 -5.86 14.52
C GLU A 133 8.59 -7.23 14.02
N MET A 134 8.46 -7.35 12.73
CA MET A 134 8.22 -8.59 11.98
C MET A 134 8.97 -8.49 10.66
N PRO A 135 10.27 -8.76 10.62
CA PRO A 135 11.06 -8.58 9.41
C PRO A 135 10.74 -9.64 8.36
N LEU A 136 10.96 -9.28 7.10
CA LEU A 136 10.99 -10.25 6.01
C LEU A 136 12.32 -11.01 6.01
N PHE A 137 12.25 -12.28 5.64
CA PHE A 137 13.44 -13.15 5.52
C PHE A 137 13.92 -13.30 4.07
N GLY A 138 13.08 -12.92 3.09
CA GLY A 138 13.41 -12.93 1.66
C GLY A 138 12.85 -14.10 0.87
N ASN A 139 12.23 -15.08 1.53
CA ASN A 139 11.69 -16.30 0.90
C ASN A 139 10.15 -16.39 0.98
N GLU A 140 9.48 -15.34 1.43
CA GLU A 140 8.03 -15.34 1.64
C GLU A 140 7.22 -15.06 0.38
N SER A 141 7.87 -14.50 -0.64
CA SER A 141 7.18 -13.96 -1.82
C SER A 141 7.98 -14.18 -3.09
N ASP A 142 7.30 -14.60 -4.15
CA ASP A 142 7.85 -14.70 -5.51
C ASP A 142 7.73 -13.37 -6.28
N LYS A 143 7.55 -12.25 -5.59
CA LYS A 143 7.42 -10.93 -6.20
C LYS A 143 8.78 -10.38 -6.63
N ALA A 144 8.78 -9.64 -7.73
CA ALA A 144 9.97 -8.97 -8.25
C ALA A 144 10.52 -7.87 -7.34
N ARG A 145 9.69 -7.30 -6.47
CA ARG A 145 10.05 -6.24 -5.52
C ARG A 145 9.59 -6.54 -4.10
N ALA A 146 10.34 -6.07 -3.13
CA ALA A 146 9.97 -6.17 -1.72
C ALA A 146 9.20 -4.93 -1.25
N PHE A 147 8.08 -5.15 -0.55
CA PHE A 147 7.43 -4.09 0.22
C PHE A 147 8.00 -4.11 1.63
N MET A 148 8.52 -3.00 2.10
CA MET A 148 9.09 -2.88 3.43
C MET A 148 8.31 -1.86 4.26
N LYS A 149 7.67 -2.31 5.33
CA LYS A 149 6.96 -1.43 6.25
C LYS A 149 7.95 -0.79 7.22
N ILE A 150 8.04 0.54 7.17
CA ILE A 150 8.93 1.32 8.05
C ILE A 150 8.17 2.22 9.02
N GLN A 151 6.84 2.35 8.84
CA GLN A 151 6.01 3.22 9.64
C GLN A 151 4.60 2.62 9.81
N GLU A 152 3.97 2.82 10.95
CA GLU A 152 2.63 2.34 11.31
C GLU A 152 1.84 3.44 12.01
N GLY A 153 0.49 3.39 11.92
CA GLY A 153 -0.38 4.34 12.60
C GLY A 153 -0.43 5.73 11.95
N CYS A 154 -1.41 6.55 12.36
CA CYS A 154 -1.64 7.90 11.82
C CYS A 154 -2.33 8.80 12.85
N ASN A 155 -1.90 10.06 12.94
CA ASN A 155 -2.46 11.07 13.84
C ASN A 155 -3.27 12.16 13.10
N ASN A 156 -3.58 12.01 11.80
CA ASN A 156 -4.30 13.04 11.03
C ASN A 156 -5.79 13.12 11.35
N TYR A 157 -6.41 12.02 11.74
CA TYR A 157 -7.86 11.96 12.06
C TYR A 157 -8.74 12.64 11.00
N CYS A 158 -8.44 12.43 9.71
CA CYS A 158 -9.30 12.88 8.61
C CYS A 158 -10.73 12.41 8.85
N SER A 159 -11.73 13.25 8.51
CA SER A 159 -13.12 13.01 8.91
C SER A 159 -13.76 11.73 8.38
N PHE A 160 -13.19 11.13 7.35
CA PHE A 160 -13.66 9.88 6.71
C PHE A 160 -12.86 8.63 7.12
N CYS A 161 -11.74 8.81 7.86
CA CYS A 161 -10.73 7.76 7.98
C CYS A 161 -10.85 6.99 9.29
N ILE A 162 -10.94 5.66 9.18
CA ILE A 162 -10.99 4.74 10.33
C ILE A 162 -9.59 4.27 10.77
N ILE A 163 -8.55 4.58 10.00
CA ILE A 163 -7.19 4.07 10.21
C ILE A 163 -6.60 4.40 11.58
N PRO A 164 -6.74 5.61 12.15
CA PRO A 164 -6.22 5.87 13.49
C PRO A 164 -6.75 4.90 14.56
N TYR A 165 -7.98 4.46 14.41
CA TYR A 165 -8.65 3.54 15.34
C TYR A 165 -8.27 2.07 15.11
N THR A 166 -7.75 1.74 13.93
CA THR A 166 -7.34 0.36 13.59
C THR A 166 -5.84 0.15 13.63
N ARG A 167 -5.04 1.20 13.44
CA ARG A 167 -3.57 1.15 13.38
C ARG A 167 -2.89 1.92 14.49
N GLY A 168 -3.67 2.71 15.25
CA GLY A 168 -3.19 3.48 16.39
C GLY A 168 -2.37 4.71 16.03
N LYS A 169 -1.61 5.19 17.00
CA LYS A 169 -0.74 6.37 16.89
C LYS A 169 0.47 6.09 15.99
N LEU A 170 1.16 7.15 15.57
CA LEU A 170 2.43 7.06 14.84
C LEU A 170 3.44 6.17 15.56
N LYS A 171 4.03 5.25 14.82
CA LYS A 171 5.10 4.36 15.25
C LYS A 171 6.03 4.14 14.06
N SER A 172 7.30 4.46 14.23
CA SER A 172 8.31 4.30 13.19
C SER A 172 9.33 3.24 13.59
N ARG A 173 9.82 2.54 12.61
CA ARG A 173 10.87 1.55 12.73
C ARG A 173 12.23 2.22 12.83
N LYS A 174 13.18 1.66 13.55
CA LYS A 174 14.55 2.21 13.63
C LYS A 174 15.27 2.06 12.28
N ILE A 175 16.14 3.02 11.95
CA ILE A 175 16.89 2.99 10.68
C ILE A 175 17.80 1.76 10.62
N GLU A 176 18.41 1.39 11.72
CA GLU A 176 19.30 0.23 11.79
C GLU A 176 18.59 -1.07 11.41
N ASP A 177 17.36 -1.28 11.93
CA ASP A 177 16.54 -2.46 11.63
C ASP A 177 16.06 -2.47 10.17
N ILE A 178 15.76 -1.27 9.61
CA ILE A 178 15.39 -1.08 8.20
C ILE A 178 16.57 -1.47 7.29
N VAL A 179 17.77 -0.98 7.59
CA VAL A 179 18.98 -1.27 6.80
C VAL A 179 19.34 -2.75 6.87
N GLU A 180 19.22 -3.38 8.03
CA GLU A 180 19.49 -4.80 8.19
C GLU A 180 18.53 -5.66 7.36
N GLU A 181 17.22 -5.35 7.38
CA GLU A 181 16.25 -6.04 6.52
C GLU A 181 16.51 -5.78 5.03
N ALA A 182 16.83 -4.55 4.66
CA ALA A 182 17.15 -4.20 3.27
C ALA A 182 18.33 -5.02 2.74
N LYS A 183 19.39 -5.20 3.52
CA LYS A 183 20.53 -6.05 3.16
C LYS A 183 20.11 -7.49 2.95
N ARG A 184 19.32 -8.07 3.89
CA ARG A 184 18.79 -9.43 3.72
C ARG A 184 17.99 -9.59 2.43
N LEU A 185 17.11 -8.63 2.13
CA LEU A 185 16.29 -8.67 0.91
C LEU A 185 17.15 -8.60 -0.36
N VAL A 186 18.17 -7.74 -0.37
CA VAL A 186 19.13 -7.63 -1.48
C VAL A 186 19.93 -8.93 -1.64
N ASP A 187 20.39 -9.54 -0.55
CA ASP A 187 21.09 -10.83 -0.56
C ASP A 187 20.21 -11.97 -1.11
N HIS A 188 18.87 -11.83 -1.02
CA HIS A 188 17.89 -12.74 -1.63
C HIS A 188 17.47 -12.34 -3.06
N GLY A 189 18.15 -11.38 -3.68
CA GLY A 189 17.96 -10.99 -5.08
C GLY A 189 16.90 -9.92 -5.32
N PHE A 190 16.39 -9.24 -4.30
CA PHE A 190 15.50 -8.10 -4.51
C PHE A 190 16.29 -6.85 -4.89
N HIS A 191 16.01 -6.31 -6.07
CA HIS A 191 16.67 -5.10 -6.58
C HIS A 191 15.84 -3.82 -6.37
N GLU A 192 14.55 -3.94 -6.05
CA GLU A 192 13.67 -2.82 -5.72
C GLU A 192 13.02 -3.01 -4.35
N ILE A 193 13.13 -1.99 -3.48
CA ILE A 193 12.42 -1.90 -2.20
C ILE A 193 11.41 -0.76 -2.27
N VAL A 194 10.16 -1.07 -1.94
CA VAL A 194 9.07 -0.09 -1.81
C VAL A 194 8.87 0.21 -0.33
N LEU A 195 9.34 1.37 0.11
CA LEU A 195 9.11 1.83 1.48
C LEU A 195 7.62 2.11 1.67
N THR A 196 7.02 1.47 2.66
CA THR A 196 5.59 1.59 2.91
C THR A 196 5.29 1.94 4.37
N GLY A 197 4.18 2.61 4.58
CA GLY A 197 3.67 3.01 5.89
C GLY A 197 2.24 3.50 5.77
N ILE A 198 1.62 3.75 6.90
CA ILE A 198 0.29 4.35 6.97
C ILE A 198 0.38 5.88 6.79
N HIS A 199 1.42 6.49 7.35
CA HIS A 199 1.68 7.93 7.30
C HIS A 199 3.18 8.15 7.08
N LEU A 200 3.66 7.71 5.92
CA LEU A 200 5.08 7.54 5.61
C LEU A 200 5.90 8.83 5.72
N GLY A 201 5.32 9.99 5.34
CA GLY A 201 6.02 11.27 5.39
C GLY A 201 6.30 11.77 6.82
N ASN A 202 5.53 11.30 7.82
CA ASN A 202 5.76 11.56 9.24
C ASN A 202 6.65 10.49 9.92
N TYR A 203 7.42 9.73 9.13
CA TYR A 203 8.39 8.80 9.71
C TYR A 203 9.34 9.49 10.67
N GLY A 204 9.53 8.88 11.84
CA GLY A 204 10.52 9.27 12.85
C GLY A 204 10.14 10.43 13.77
N VAL A 205 8.99 11.08 13.57
CA VAL A 205 8.57 12.25 14.40
C VAL A 205 8.53 11.91 15.89
N GLU A 206 8.17 10.69 16.26
CA GLU A 206 8.09 10.21 17.63
C GLU A 206 9.40 9.57 18.14
N LEU A 207 10.36 9.29 17.23
CA LEU A 207 11.63 8.67 17.60
C LEU A 207 12.62 9.70 18.21
N PRO A 208 13.54 9.25 19.10
CA PRO A 208 14.64 10.08 19.56
C PRO A 208 15.47 10.63 18.38
N GLY A 209 15.79 11.91 18.42
CA GLY A 209 16.54 12.57 17.34
C GLY A 209 15.71 12.91 16.12
N ARG A 210 14.45 12.48 16.05
CA ARG A 210 13.49 12.74 14.97
C ARG A 210 14.07 12.53 13.57
N PRO A 211 14.57 11.32 13.27
CA PRO A 211 15.05 11.02 11.92
C PRO A 211 13.91 11.18 10.92
N THR A 212 14.24 11.57 9.70
CA THR A 212 13.27 11.79 8.62
C THR A 212 13.25 10.63 7.63
N LEU A 213 12.24 10.59 6.76
CA LEU A 213 12.21 9.66 5.62
C LEU A 213 13.47 9.82 4.72
N ALA A 214 13.97 11.05 4.55
CA ALA A 214 15.20 11.30 3.81
C ALA A 214 16.44 10.65 4.47
N ASN A 215 16.50 10.57 5.81
CA ASN A 215 17.57 9.87 6.51
C ASN A 215 17.52 8.36 6.25
N VAL A 216 16.31 7.76 6.20
CA VAL A 216 16.14 6.35 5.80
C VAL A 216 16.67 6.13 4.38
N VAL A 217 16.27 6.97 3.43
CA VAL A 217 16.71 6.87 2.04
C VAL A 217 18.22 6.95 1.93
N LYS A 218 18.88 7.92 2.61
CA LYS A 218 20.33 8.03 2.64
C LYS A 218 21.00 6.76 3.16
N ALA A 219 20.48 6.19 4.24
CA ALA A 219 21.03 4.96 4.81
C ALA A 219 20.87 3.76 3.86
N LEU A 220 19.75 3.67 3.12
CA LEU A 220 19.54 2.63 2.12
C LEU A 220 20.41 2.81 0.89
N LEU A 221 20.72 4.03 0.50
CA LEU A 221 21.61 4.33 -0.63
C LEU A 221 23.08 3.91 -0.38
N GLU A 222 23.45 3.60 0.87
CA GLU A 222 24.75 2.99 1.20
C GLU A 222 24.82 1.49 0.84
N ILE A 223 23.72 0.87 0.40
CA ILE A 223 23.68 -0.51 -0.08
C ILE A 223 23.88 -0.51 -1.60
N PRO A 224 25.05 -0.96 -2.13
CA PRO A 224 25.37 -0.78 -3.55
C PRO A 224 24.47 -1.58 -4.49
N GLU A 225 24.03 -2.77 -4.07
CA GLU A 225 23.23 -3.70 -4.87
C GLU A 225 21.72 -3.37 -4.82
N LEU A 226 21.30 -2.38 -4.05
CA LEU A 226 19.94 -1.84 -4.08
C LEU A 226 19.81 -0.84 -5.22
N TYR A 227 19.13 -1.22 -6.30
CA TYR A 227 19.04 -0.42 -7.52
C TYR A 227 17.86 0.51 -7.56
N ARG A 228 16.77 0.23 -6.81
CA ARG A 228 15.57 1.06 -6.80
C ARG A 228 14.99 1.21 -5.39
N ILE A 229 14.73 2.44 -5.02
CA ILE A 229 13.97 2.81 -3.82
C ILE A 229 12.71 3.53 -4.28
N ARG A 230 11.55 3.01 -3.91
CA ARG A 230 10.24 3.58 -4.22
C ARG A 230 9.47 3.87 -2.94
N PHE A 231 8.55 4.81 -3.02
CA PHE A 231 7.70 5.20 -1.89
C PHE A 231 6.27 4.69 -2.05
N GLY A 232 5.64 4.38 -0.93
CA GLY A 232 4.19 4.35 -0.81
C GLY A 232 3.60 5.76 -0.84
N SER A 233 2.40 5.92 -0.28
CA SER A 233 1.73 7.23 -0.21
C SER A 233 2.45 8.16 0.76
N ILE A 234 2.66 9.41 0.33
CA ILE A 234 3.19 10.51 1.15
C ILE A 234 2.19 11.67 1.11
N GLU A 235 1.88 12.26 2.24
CA GLU A 235 1.07 13.49 2.28
C GLU A 235 1.84 14.66 1.66
N SER A 236 1.16 15.50 0.89
CA SER A 236 1.80 16.59 0.14
C SER A 236 2.62 17.53 1.04
N VAL A 237 2.10 17.87 2.21
CA VAL A 237 2.75 18.77 3.19
C VAL A 237 4.01 18.17 3.86
N GLU A 238 4.29 16.90 3.63
CA GLU A 238 5.38 16.15 4.28
C GLU A 238 6.55 15.85 3.34
N VAL A 239 6.44 16.26 2.08
CA VAL A 239 7.53 16.10 1.11
C VAL A 239 8.63 17.12 1.41
N SER A 240 9.69 16.68 2.08
CA SER A 240 10.80 17.57 2.47
C SER A 240 11.72 17.92 1.29
N ASP A 241 12.37 19.09 1.36
CA ASP A 241 13.34 19.51 0.35
C ASP A 241 14.52 18.52 0.22
N GLU A 242 14.92 17.93 1.32
CA GLU A 242 15.97 16.91 1.36
C GLU A 242 15.58 15.65 0.59
N LEU A 243 14.32 15.20 0.70
CA LEU A 243 13.80 14.08 -0.08
C LEU A 243 13.75 14.42 -1.57
N VAL A 244 13.31 15.64 -1.92
CA VAL A 244 13.29 16.15 -3.31
C VAL A 244 14.70 16.15 -3.90
N GLU A 245 15.70 16.59 -3.13
CA GLU A 245 17.09 16.60 -3.60
C GLU A 245 17.63 15.20 -3.85
N LEU A 246 17.36 14.24 -2.98
CA LEU A 246 17.73 12.83 -3.18
C LEU A 246 17.08 12.25 -4.45
N MET A 247 15.82 12.53 -4.69
CA MET A 247 15.10 12.10 -5.90
C MET A 247 15.63 12.77 -7.17
N ALA A 248 16.14 14.00 -7.06
CA ALA A 248 16.69 14.74 -8.18
C ALA A 248 18.12 14.31 -8.56
N THR A 249 18.90 13.82 -7.58
CA THR A 249 20.35 13.59 -7.74
C THR A 249 20.74 12.12 -7.80
N ASP A 250 20.02 11.21 -7.14
CA ASP A 250 20.31 9.76 -7.20
C ASP A 250 19.24 9.02 -8.00
N LYS A 251 19.62 8.45 -9.14
CA LYS A 251 18.73 7.72 -10.06
C LYS A 251 18.10 6.44 -9.46
N ARG A 252 18.64 5.95 -8.34
CA ARG A 252 18.08 4.80 -7.61
C ARG A 252 16.81 5.17 -6.83
N VAL A 253 16.61 6.47 -6.55
CA VAL A 253 15.36 6.94 -5.96
C VAL A 253 14.37 7.19 -7.10
N CYS A 254 13.38 6.33 -7.22
CA CYS A 254 12.44 6.33 -8.35
C CYS A 254 11.71 7.69 -8.50
N PRO A 255 11.64 8.28 -9.71
CA PRO A 255 10.96 9.54 -9.97
C PRO A 255 9.43 9.33 -10.06
N ASN A 256 8.85 8.78 -9.02
CA ASN A 256 7.44 8.55 -8.87
C ASN A 256 6.98 8.88 -7.46
N LEU A 257 5.96 9.70 -7.32
CA LEU A 257 5.32 9.99 -6.04
C LEU A 257 3.82 9.72 -6.11
N HIS A 258 3.31 9.04 -5.10
CA HIS A 258 1.88 8.94 -4.85
C HIS A 258 1.51 9.96 -3.77
N LEU A 259 0.83 11.03 -4.19
CA LEU A 259 0.44 12.17 -3.34
C LEU A 259 -1.09 12.26 -3.31
N PRO A 260 -1.76 11.75 -2.27
CA PRO A 260 -3.22 11.76 -2.19
C PRO A 260 -3.77 13.20 -2.14
N LEU A 261 -4.49 13.63 -3.17
CA LEU A 261 -5.21 14.91 -3.20
C LEU A 261 -6.52 14.84 -2.42
N GLN A 262 -7.17 13.69 -2.42
CA GLN A 262 -8.45 13.36 -1.82
C GLN A 262 -9.65 14.09 -2.46
N ALA A 263 -9.60 15.41 -2.65
CA ALA A 263 -10.60 16.22 -3.36
C ALA A 263 -9.93 17.42 -4.03
N GLY A 264 -10.49 17.89 -5.12
CA GLY A 264 -9.98 19.07 -5.86
C GLY A 264 -10.77 20.35 -5.60
N SER A 265 -11.42 20.47 -4.43
CA SER A 265 -12.12 21.64 -3.93
C SER A 265 -11.69 21.94 -2.49
N ASP A 266 -11.33 23.19 -2.18
CA ASP A 266 -10.93 23.60 -0.81
C ASP A 266 -12.09 23.45 0.18
N HIS A 267 -13.35 23.61 -0.28
CA HIS A 267 -14.53 23.34 0.54
C HIS A 267 -14.54 21.86 0.99
N VAL A 268 -14.40 20.92 0.08
CA VAL A 268 -14.41 19.48 0.40
C VAL A 268 -13.17 19.08 1.19
N LEU A 269 -11.97 19.62 0.89
CA LEU A 269 -10.76 19.39 1.69
C LEU A 269 -10.95 19.83 3.15
N THR A 270 -11.60 20.94 3.39
CA THR A 270 -11.95 21.44 4.75
C THR A 270 -12.88 20.46 5.47
N LEU A 271 -13.93 19.98 4.79
CA LEU A 271 -14.85 18.97 5.34
C LEU A 271 -14.14 17.66 5.66
N MET A 272 -13.15 17.27 4.84
CA MET A 272 -12.29 16.11 5.04
C MET A 272 -11.27 16.30 6.16
N ARG A 273 -11.11 17.51 6.71
CA ARG A 273 -10.07 17.89 7.67
C ARG A 273 -8.66 17.68 7.10
N ARG A 274 -8.45 18.13 5.84
CA ARG A 274 -7.12 18.13 5.25
C ARG A 274 -6.35 19.38 5.70
N HIS A 275 -5.03 19.25 5.82
CA HIS A 275 -4.15 20.28 6.39
C HIS A 275 -3.40 21.07 5.30
N TYR A 276 -3.97 21.17 4.11
CA TYR A 276 -3.44 21.92 2.97
C TYR A 276 -4.59 22.47 2.11
N THR A 277 -4.29 23.51 1.36
CA THR A 277 -5.15 24.08 0.32
C THR A 277 -4.77 23.55 -1.06
N LEU A 278 -5.66 23.71 -2.04
CA LEU A 278 -5.36 23.39 -3.44
C LEU A 278 -4.17 24.19 -3.98
N GLN A 279 -4.05 25.46 -3.57
CA GLN A 279 -2.94 26.31 -4.00
C GLN A 279 -1.60 25.75 -3.51
N GLU A 280 -1.48 25.41 -2.24
CA GLU A 280 -0.27 24.79 -1.65
C GLU A 280 0.06 23.46 -2.33
N TYR A 281 -0.95 22.64 -2.64
CA TYR A 281 -0.75 21.38 -3.36
C TYR A 281 -0.21 21.62 -4.78
N LYS A 282 -0.79 22.55 -5.54
CA LYS A 282 -0.35 22.92 -6.88
C LYS A 282 1.07 23.49 -6.90
N GLU A 283 1.42 24.34 -5.94
CA GLU A 283 2.77 24.89 -5.76
C GLU A 283 3.80 23.78 -5.49
N LEU A 284 3.47 22.82 -4.63
CA LEU A 284 4.31 21.65 -4.42
C LEU A 284 4.52 20.87 -5.73
N ILE A 285 3.46 20.57 -6.48
CA ILE A 285 3.57 19.84 -7.75
C ILE A 285 4.49 20.58 -8.74
N ALA A 286 4.32 21.90 -8.88
CA ALA A 286 5.15 22.74 -9.74
C ALA A 286 6.63 22.67 -9.31
N LYS A 287 6.90 22.78 -8.00
CA LYS A 287 8.25 22.63 -7.41
C LYS A 287 8.86 21.27 -7.73
N LEU A 288 8.11 20.19 -7.49
CA LEU A 288 8.58 18.82 -7.74
C LEU A 288 8.94 18.59 -9.20
N ARG A 289 8.07 19.01 -10.13
CA ARG A 289 8.31 18.90 -11.58
C ARG A 289 9.49 19.74 -12.08
N SER A 290 9.77 20.88 -11.42
CA SER A 290 10.92 21.71 -11.77
C SER A 290 12.28 21.11 -11.31
N ARG A 291 12.25 20.22 -10.31
CA ARG A 291 13.47 19.65 -9.70
C ARG A 291 13.71 18.21 -10.12
N ILE A 292 12.67 17.40 -10.28
CA ILE A 292 12.77 15.97 -10.55
C ILE A 292 12.43 15.72 -12.01
N LYS A 293 13.41 15.25 -12.77
CA LYS A 293 13.23 14.94 -14.19
C LYS A 293 12.31 13.73 -14.36
N ASP A 294 11.43 13.81 -15.37
CA ASP A 294 10.52 12.71 -15.74
C ASP A 294 9.63 12.22 -14.58
N LEU A 295 9.34 13.09 -13.60
CA LEU A 295 8.52 12.77 -12.45
C LEU A 295 7.11 12.35 -12.86
N SER A 296 6.67 11.18 -12.43
CA SER A 296 5.28 10.76 -12.48
C SER A 296 4.61 11.00 -11.12
N ILE A 297 3.37 11.50 -11.16
CA ILE A 297 2.59 11.77 -9.96
C ILE A 297 1.28 11.03 -10.05
N THR A 298 1.00 10.22 -9.05
CA THR A 298 -0.27 9.52 -8.89
C THR A 298 -1.01 10.02 -7.66
N THR A 299 -2.32 9.86 -7.63
CA THR A 299 -3.14 10.39 -6.54
C THR A 299 -4.36 9.53 -6.24
N ASP A 300 -4.93 9.71 -5.05
CA ASP A 300 -6.25 9.21 -4.67
C ASP A 300 -7.26 10.36 -4.68
N ILE A 301 -8.48 10.10 -5.16
CA ILE A 301 -9.62 11.04 -5.09
C ILE A 301 -10.86 10.28 -4.63
N ILE A 302 -11.52 10.82 -3.61
CA ILE A 302 -12.81 10.35 -3.10
C ILE A 302 -13.92 11.20 -3.69
N ALA A 303 -14.76 10.60 -4.53
CA ALA A 303 -15.89 11.26 -5.15
C ALA A 303 -17.19 11.07 -4.36
N GLY A 304 -17.99 12.11 -4.26
CA GLY A 304 -19.28 12.08 -3.57
C GLY A 304 -19.14 12.07 -2.05
N PHE A 305 -18.18 12.84 -1.54
CA PHE A 305 -18.07 13.11 -0.12
C PHE A 305 -19.33 13.82 0.40
N PRO A 306 -19.78 13.61 1.66
CA PRO A 306 -20.94 14.33 2.19
C PRO A 306 -20.79 15.85 1.99
N GLN A 307 -21.85 16.49 1.51
CA GLN A 307 -21.93 17.91 1.17
C GLN A 307 -21.13 18.36 -0.08
N GLU A 308 -20.46 17.44 -0.81
CA GLU A 308 -19.82 17.77 -2.08
C GLU A 308 -20.88 18.17 -3.12
N THR A 309 -20.86 19.42 -3.56
CA THR A 309 -21.79 19.94 -4.59
C THR A 309 -21.33 19.55 -6.01
N ASP A 310 -22.15 19.89 -7.01
CA ASP A 310 -21.73 19.70 -8.41
C ASP A 310 -20.65 20.71 -8.82
N GLU A 311 -20.66 21.91 -8.25
CA GLU A 311 -19.62 22.92 -8.42
C GLU A 311 -18.28 22.47 -7.81
N ASP A 312 -18.28 21.89 -6.61
CA ASP A 312 -17.09 21.29 -5.99
C ASP A 312 -16.48 20.19 -6.85
N PHE A 313 -17.35 19.36 -7.44
CA PHE A 313 -16.89 18.29 -8.29
C PHE A 313 -16.35 18.79 -9.63
N GLU A 314 -16.96 19.83 -10.24
CA GLU A 314 -16.41 20.45 -11.44
C GLU A 314 -15.06 21.12 -11.17
N GLU A 315 -14.88 21.75 -9.99
CA GLU A 315 -13.58 22.25 -9.54
C GLU A 315 -12.56 21.11 -9.42
N THR A 316 -12.97 19.95 -8.90
CA THR A 316 -12.12 18.75 -8.85
C THR A 316 -11.68 18.30 -10.24
N LEU A 317 -12.60 18.25 -11.22
CA LEU A 317 -12.26 17.88 -12.59
C LEU A 317 -11.29 18.89 -13.24
N ASN A 318 -11.47 20.17 -12.98
CA ASN A 318 -10.59 21.23 -13.50
C ASN A 318 -9.20 21.16 -12.86
N THR A 319 -9.12 20.96 -11.54
CA THR A 319 -7.85 20.75 -10.82
C THR A 319 -7.09 19.53 -11.34
N VAL A 320 -7.78 18.44 -11.58
CA VAL A 320 -7.20 17.21 -12.15
C VAL A 320 -6.63 17.45 -13.55
N ARG A 321 -7.38 18.15 -14.43
CA ARG A 321 -6.90 18.50 -15.79
C ARG A 321 -5.68 19.42 -15.75
N GLU A 322 -5.68 20.39 -14.84
CA GLU A 322 -4.58 21.35 -14.68
C GLU A 322 -3.30 20.66 -14.19
N ILE A 323 -3.41 19.80 -13.15
CA ILE A 323 -2.27 19.10 -12.60
C ILE A 323 -1.73 18.03 -13.55
N GLY A 324 -2.60 17.30 -14.27
CA GLY A 324 -2.18 16.24 -15.19
C GLY A 324 -1.50 15.09 -14.46
N PHE A 325 -2.22 14.37 -13.62
CA PHE A 325 -1.74 13.17 -12.93
C PHE A 325 -1.46 12.04 -13.91
N THR A 326 -0.42 11.27 -13.64
CA THR A 326 -0.11 10.06 -14.41
C THR A 326 -1.16 8.96 -14.16
N HIS A 327 -1.67 8.87 -12.92
CA HIS A 327 -2.76 7.96 -12.60
C HIS A 327 -3.58 8.49 -11.42
N ILE A 328 -4.89 8.23 -11.44
CA ILE A 328 -5.83 8.60 -10.39
C ILE A 328 -6.55 7.34 -9.93
N HIS A 329 -6.43 7.03 -8.65
CA HIS A 329 -7.28 6.04 -8.00
C HIS A 329 -8.54 6.74 -7.50
N ALA A 330 -9.63 6.65 -8.27
CA ALA A 330 -10.90 7.24 -7.92
C ALA A 330 -11.76 6.27 -7.12
N PHE A 331 -12.22 6.69 -5.96
CA PHE A 331 -13.06 5.91 -5.07
C PHE A 331 -14.40 6.61 -4.81
N PRO A 332 -15.54 5.90 -4.82
CA PRO A 332 -16.75 6.47 -4.26
C PRO A 332 -16.60 6.57 -2.74
N TYR A 333 -17.06 7.68 -2.14
CA TYR A 333 -17.11 7.77 -0.69
C TYR A 333 -17.92 6.60 -0.09
N SER A 334 -17.31 5.91 0.85
CA SER A 334 -17.92 4.77 1.57
C SER A 334 -18.10 5.15 3.04
N ILE A 335 -19.35 5.11 3.52
CA ILE A 335 -19.67 5.40 4.93
C ILE A 335 -18.94 4.41 5.83
N ARG A 336 -18.20 4.94 6.81
CA ARG A 336 -17.52 4.15 7.85
C ARG A 336 -18.02 4.55 9.22
N GLU A 337 -18.73 3.65 9.89
CA GLU A 337 -19.18 3.86 11.26
C GLU A 337 -18.01 4.25 12.18
N GLY A 338 -18.27 5.14 13.12
CA GLY A 338 -17.24 5.67 14.02
C GLY A 338 -16.42 6.83 13.44
N THR A 339 -16.60 7.20 12.17
CA THR A 339 -15.97 8.38 11.57
C THR A 339 -16.91 9.60 11.58
N PRO A 340 -16.40 10.84 11.70
CA PRO A 340 -17.25 12.03 11.63
C PRO A 340 -18.06 12.14 10.33
N ALA A 341 -17.50 11.77 9.20
CA ALA A 341 -18.17 11.85 7.89
C ALA A 341 -19.39 10.92 7.78
N ALA A 342 -19.45 9.84 8.58
CA ALA A 342 -20.58 8.92 8.56
C ALA A 342 -21.90 9.58 8.99
N THR A 343 -21.82 10.61 9.85
CA THR A 343 -22.99 11.32 10.41
C THR A 343 -23.19 12.72 9.81
N MET A 344 -22.37 13.12 8.84
CA MET A 344 -22.54 14.40 8.15
C MET A 344 -23.86 14.41 7.35
N PRO A 345 -24.57 15.56 7.30
CA PRO A 345 -25.75 15.71 6.47
C PRO A 345 -25.40 15.69 4.96
N ASN A 346 -26.44 15.68 4.12
CA ASN A 346 -26.30 15.78 2.66
C ASN A 346 -25.36 14.72 2.07
N GLN A 347 -25.58 13.45 2.44
CA GLN A 347 -24.90 12.31 1.82
C GLN A 347 -25.22 12.26 0.33
N VAL A 348 -24.17 12.16 -0.50
CA VAL A 348 -24.32 12.11 -1.96
C VAL A 348 -24.89 10.75 -2.39
N PRO A 349 -25.92 10.71 -3.28
CA PRO A 349 -26.50 9.46 -3.75
C PRO A 349 -25.49 8.57 -4.49
N GLU A 350 -25.63 7.24 -4.34
CA GLU A 350 -24.71 6.26 -4.96
C GLU A 350 -24.61 6.37 -6.50
N ALA A 351 -25.73 6.73 -7.18
CA ALA A 351 -25.73 6.93 -8.62
C ALA A 351 -24.82 8.12 -9.04
N VAL A 352 -24.85 9.21 -8.26
CA VAL A 352 -23.97 10.38 -8.48
C VAL A 352 -22.51 10.02 -8.24
N LYS A 353 -22.20 9.32 -7.14
CA LYS A 353 -20.84 8.85 -6.85
C LYS A 353 -20.26 8.01 -8.00
N LYS A 354 -21.07 7.06 -8.54
CA LYS A 354 -20.65 6.22 -9.68
C LYS A 354 -20.34 7.04 -10.92
N THR A 355 -21.18 8.02 -11.23
CA THR A 355 -20.95 8.92 -12.38
C THR A 355 -19.67 9.73 -12.20
N ARG A 356 -19.45 10.31 -11.02
CA ARG A 356 -18.25 11.08 -10.69
C ARG A 356 -16.99 10.24 -10.79
N VAL A 357 -17.00 9.01 -10.24
CA VAL A 357 -15.88 8.06 -10.36
C VAL A 357 -15.59 7.71 -11.82
N ALA A 358 -16.62 7.48 -12.65
CA ALA A 358 -16.43 7.17 -14.06
C ALA A 358 -15.74 8.33 -14.82
N LEU A 359 -16.11 9.58 -14.52
CA LEU A 359 -15.46 10.77 -15.11
C LEU A 359 -13.99 10.89 -14.70
N LEU A 360 -13.67 10.66 -13.42
CA LEU A 360 -12.29 10.65 -12.90
C LEU A 360 -11.46 9.53 -13.54
N ASN A 361 -12.02 8.33 -13.72
CA ASN A 361 -11.35 7.22 -14.40
C ASN A 361 -11.02 7.56 -15.87
N GLY A 362 -11.91 8.28 -16.56
CA GLY A 362 -11.63 8.79 -17.91
C GLY A 362 -10.44 9.75 -17.95
N LEU A 363 -10.37 10.68 -16.99
CA LEU A 363 -9.23 11.59 -16.85
C LEU A 363 -7.93 10.85 -16.44
N SER A 364 -8.04 9.82 -15.60
CA SER A 364 -6.91 8.97 -15.24
C SER A 364 -6.30 8.26 -16.45
N GLN A 365 -7.15 7.68 -17.32
CA GLN A 365 -6.69 7.02 -18.54
C GLN A 365 -6.02 8.03 -19.48
N ALA A 366 -6.62 9.19 -19.69
CA ALA A 366 -6.05 10.25 -20.54
C ALA A 366 -4.69 10.75 -19.98
N GLY A 367 -4.57 10.90 -18.66
CA GLY A 367 -3.33 11.30 -18.01
C GLY A 367 -2.23 10.25 -18.15
N TYR A 368 -2.58 8.97 -17.97
CA TYR A 368 -1.65 7.85 -18.18
C TYR A 368 -1.11 7.84 -19.61
N GLU A 369 -1.99 7.91 -20.60
CA GLU A 369 -1.59 7.93 -22.02
C GLU A 369 -0.72 9.13 -22.38
N ALA A 370 -1.06 10.32 -21.87
CA ALA A 370 -0.29 11.54 -22.12
C ALA A 370 1.12 11.41 -21.53
N TYR A 371 1.23 10.92 -20.29
CA TYR A 371 2.52 10.70 -19.67
C TYR A 371 3.32 9.61 -20.39
N ALA A 372 2.74 8.46 -20.68
CA ALA A 372 3.39 7.36 -21.37
C ALA A 372 3.90 7.80 -22.76
N LYS A 373 3.09 8.51 -23.54
CA LYS A 373 3.50 9.08 -24.85
C LYS A 373 4.68 10.04 -24.72
N SER A 374 4.77 10.79 -23.62
CA SER A 374 5.90 11.71 -23.34
C SER A 374 7.24 10.99 -23.12
N ARG A 375 7.18 9.67 -22.89
CA ARG A 375 8.37 8.83 -22.70
C ARG A 375 8.95 8.30 -24.01
N ILE A 376 8.23 8.37 -25.13
CA ILE A 376 8.71 7.89 -26.43
C ILE A 376 9.97 8.67 -26.84
N GLY A 377 10.99 7.94 -27.27
CA GLY A 377 12.32 8.47 -27.61
C GLY A 377 13.26 8.66 -26.41
N LYS A 378 12.82 8.35 -25.19
CA LYS A 378 13.63 8.45 -23.98
C LYS A 378 14.07 7.07 -23.48
N PRO A 379 15.14 7.01 -22.66
CA PRO A 379 15.48 5.76 -21.96
C PRO A 379 14.34 5.27 -21.09
N GLY A 380 14.11 3.96 -21.10
CA GLY A 380 13.17 3.26 -20.23
C GLY A 380 13.81 1.98 -19.70
N GLU A 381 13.50 1.63 -18.47
CA GLU A 381 13.99 0.42 -17.82
C GLU A 381 12.87 -0.17 -16.97
N ILE A 382 12.59 -1.46 -17.14
CA ILE A 382 11.61 -2.18 -16.32
C ILE A 382 12.29 -3.11 -15.32
N LEU A 383 11.65 -3.29 -14.17
CA LEU A 383 11.85 -4.45 -13.31
C LEU A 383 10.92 -5.55 -13.80
N ILE A 384 11.47 -6.68 -14.21
CA ILE A 384 10.70 -7.81 -14.76
C ILE A 384 9.82 -8.42 -13.67
N GLU A 385 8.51 -8.39 -13.86
CA GLU A 385 7.53 -8.98 -12.95
C GLU A 385 6.97 -10.31 -13.47
N LYS A 386 6.95 -10.46 -14.78
CA LYS A 386 6.50 -11.68 -15.45
C LYS A 386 7.05 -11.74 -16.88
N GLU A 387 7.05 -12.97 -17.42
CA GLU A 387 7.22 -13.21 -18.84
C GLU A 387 5.90 -13.75 -19.42
N GLU A 388 5.39 -13.12 -20.47
CA GLU A 388 4.13 -13.49 -21.08
C GLU A 388 4.12 -13.13 -22.57
N ASN A 389 3.60 -14.03 -23.42
CA ASN A 389 3.48 -13.82 -24.87
C ASN A 389 4.78 -13.41 -25.58
N GLY A 390 5.95 -13.87 -25.10
CA GLY A 390 7.26 -13.55 -25.66
C GLY A 390 7.79 -12.17 -25.27
N TYR A 391 7.27 -11.58 -24.19
CA TYR A 391 7.74 -10.33 -23.63
C TYR A 391 8.02 -10.46 -22.15
N TYR A 392 9.11 -9.83 -21.70
CA TYR A 392 9.29 -9.46 -20.30
C TYR A 392 8.43 -8.23 -20.00
N MET A 393 7.64 -8.28 -18.95
CA MET A 393 6.70 -7.25 -18.57
C MET A 393 6.96 -6.80 -17.13
N GLY A 394 6.87 -5.50 -16.87
CA GLY A 394 7.09 -4.96 -15.52
C GLY A 394 6.87 -3.46 -15.44
N LEU A 395 7.30 -2.86 -14.34
CA LEU A 395 7.16 -1.43 -14.11
C LEU A 395 8.48 -0.68 -14.33
N THR A 396 8.36 0.49 -14.96
CA THR A 396 9.48 1.42 -15.08
C THR A 396 9.76 2.16 -13.76
N ASN A 397 10.87 2.92 -13.71
CA ASN A 397 11.20 3.77 -12.58
C ASN A 397 10.08 4.77 -12.27
N GLU A 398 9.39 5.25 -13.29
CA GLU A 398 8.29 6.21 -13.21
C GLU A 398 6.93 5.56 -12.89
N TYR A 399 6.91 4.28 -12.59
CA TYR A 399 5.68 3.53 -12.27
C TYR A 399 4.70 3.43 -13.44
N VAL A 400 5.23 3.24 -14.65
CA VAL A 400 4.47 2.99 -15.88
C VAL A 400 4.75 1.57 -16.35
N ASN A 401 3.72 0.88 -16.86
CA ASN A 401 3.90 -0.46 -17.42
C ASN A 401 4.82 -0.41 -18.64
N GLY A 402 5.75 -1.35 -18.72
CA GLY A 402 6.63 -1.50 -19.86
C GLY A 402 6.78 -2.96 -20.27
N LYS A 403 7.09 -3.20 -21.54
CA LYS A 403 7.42 -4.52 -22.07
C LYS A 403 8.64 -4.46 -22.97
N VAL A 404 9.50 -5.46 -22.84
CA VAL A 404 10.70 -5.71 -23.66
C VAL A 404 10.55 -7.08 -24.30
N LYS A 405 10.96 -7.24 -25.56
CA LYS A 405 10.91 -8.55 -26.22
C LYS A 405 11.81 -9.53 -25.46
N SER A 406 11.25 -10.70 -25.11
CA SER A 406 12.02 -11.72 -24.39
C SER A 406 13.07 -12.36 -25.30
N ASP A 407 14.26 -12.52 -24.75
CA ASP A 407 15.38 -13.28 -25.33
C ASP A 407 15.68 -14.57 -24.54
N GLY A 408 14.93 -14.84 -23.47
CA GLY A 408 15.11 -15.99 -22.59
C GLY A 408 16.33 -15.90 -21.65
N ALA A 409 16.99 -14.75 -21.57
CA ALA A 409 18.25 -14.58 -20.81
C ALA A 409 18.03 -13.98 -19.40
N HIS A 410 16.85 -13.44 -19.10
CA HIS A 410 16.56 -12.72 -17.85
C HIS A 410 15.51 -13.45 -17.01
N ASN A 411 15.56 -13.20 -15.70
CA ASN A 411 14.63 -13.76 -14.70
C ASN A 411 13.68 -12.69 -14.15
N ILE A 412 12.63 -13.13 -13.46
CA ILE A 412 11.78 -12.24 -12.65
C ILE A 412 12.67 -11.57 -11.60
N GLY A 413 12.54 -10.24 -11.45
CA GLY A 413 13.36 -9.43 -10.55
C GLY A 413 14.56 -8.76 -11.21
N ASP A 414 14.96 -9.18 -12.42
CA ASP A 414 16.02 -8.50 -13.17
C ASP A 414 15.55 -7.15 -13.72
N LEU A 415 16.52 -6.25 -13.92
CA LEU A 415 16.31 -4.97 -14.58
C LEU A 415 16.72 -5.08 -16.04
N ILE A 416 15.86 -4.64 -16.95
CA ILE A 416 16.16 -4.57 -18.38
C ILE A 416 15.74 -3.22 -18.95
N GLY A 417 16.60 -2.58 -19.72
CA GLY A 417 16.37 -1.25 -20.26
C GLY A 417 16.70 -1.12 -21.73
N GLY A 418 16.27 -0.02 -22.31
CA GLY A 418 16.47 0.36 -23.70
C GLY A 418 15.87 1.73 -23.99
N ILE A 419 15.46 1.97 -25.24
CA ILE A 419 14.74 3.19 -25.65
C ILE A 419 13.27 2.88 -25.78
N VAL A 420 12.43 3.77 -25.27
CA VAL A 420 10.97 3.69 -25.46
C VAL A 420 10.64 4.04 -26.91
N VAL A 421 10.17 3.08 -27.69
CA VAL A 421 9.85 3.26 -29.13
C VAL A 421 8.36 3.45 -29.40
N GLY A 422 7.49 3.12 -28.43
CA GLY A 422 6.03 3.20 -28.63
C GLY A 422 5.22 2.94 -27.37
N LEU A 423 3.90 2.99 -27.53
CA LEU A 423 2.89 2.66 -26.52
C LEU A 423 1.85 1.74 -27.15
N GLU A 424 1.62 0.58 -26.56
CA GLU A 424 0.63 -0.40 -27.02
C GLU A 424 -0.05 -1.03 -25.79
N ASP A 425 -1.37 -1.11 -25.79
CA ASP A 425 -2.18 -1.71 -24.71
C ASP A 425 -1.79 -1.23 -23.29
N ASN A 426 -1.50 0.06 -23.14
CA ASN A 426 -1.00 0.68 -21.91
C ASN A 426 0.40 0.20 -21.46
N TYR A 427 1.20 -0.43 -22.34
CA TYR A 427 2.59 -0.76 -22.10
C TYR A 427 3.53 0.06 -22.99
N LEU A 428 4.55 0.64 -22.40
CA LEU A 428 5.68 1.20 -23.14
C LEU A 428 6.43 0.06 -23.84
N ILE A 429 6.66 0.19 -25.16
CA ILE A 429 7.52 -0.70 -25.91
C ILE A 429 8.95 -0.22 -25.77
N ILE A 430 9.84 -1.06 -25.25
CA ILE A 430 11.23 -0.72 -24.97
C ILE A 430 12.11 -1.66 -25.82
N GLU A 431 13.05 -1.06 -26.61
CA GLU A 431 14.00 -1.77 -27.47
C GLU A 431 15.44 -1.30 -27.22
#